data_622ba91361b8eb57d01f099bec4cb1b6
#
_entry.id   622ba91361b8eb57d01f099bec4cb1b6
#
_cell.length_a   1.000
_cell.length_b   1.000
_cell.length_c   1.000
_cell.angle_alpha   90.00
_cell.angle_beta   90.00
_cell.angle_gamma   90.00
#
_symmetry.space_group_name_H-M   'P 1'
#
loop_
_entity.id
_entity.type
_entity.pdbx_description
1 polymer ?
#
loop_
_entity_poly.entity_id
_entity_poly.type
_entity_poly.pdbx_seq_one_letter_code
_entity_poly.pdbx_strand_id
1 'polypeptide(L)'
;MHQRIKYDVLSQKELEYMKGRLEQILIERGVHLDHEEMLKALEEKGCIVDMEARDVRFTKELIDKAIAAVPAEFTLYSPDGKHDLKFPSPDGRFYTRTCTGAPNYRNIKNETHYIKTEEEHEWYHLTNKMENLDYVTLPSVSGEYYPGDAIDVYVLADALKLSGKHIWIQPYEADNVQFLIDMAAAAVGGYDKLRERPIVSMIACSVPALTYKHMDAEILYLSAKYGVPVQPCALPTAGANTPVTAQGTAFVACADVLAQIVMLELLCPGLPIIATTLLFSMDMQSTYTLQSNTEITFARLICMDLFERGYNIRAHSYGTGTDSLCLDAQNFIERTSLIHAMAMSNASVLGGMGQLETATVSYTHLRAH
;
A
#
# COMPACT_ATOMS: atom_id res chain seq x y z
N MET A 1 -12.27 0.44 26.86
CA MET A 1 -11.16 0.95 26.03
C MET A 1 -10.04 -0.08 26.11
N HIS A 2 -9.86 -0.92 25.09
CA HIS A 2 -8.74 -1.86 25.05
C HIS A 2 -7.52 -1.08 24.55
N GLN A 3 -6.62 -0.71 25.46
CA GLN A 3 -5.33 -0.12 25.07
C GLN A 3 -4.45 -1.24 24.55
N ARG A 4 -4.09 -1.16 23.25
CA ARG A 4 -3.06 -1.99 22.63
C ARG A 4 -1.68 -1.55 23.17
N ILE A 5 -0.83 -2.50 23.56
CA ILE A 5 0.57 -2.22 23.83
C ILE A 5 1.22 -1.80 22.52
N LYS A 6 1.95 -0.69 22.53
CA LYS A 6 2.65 -0.15 21.36
C LYS A 6 4.14 0.01 21.66
N TYR A 7 4.96 -0.30 20.67
CA TYR A 7 6.39 -0.01 20.69
C TYR A 7 6.65 1.31 19.97
N ASP A 8 7.24 2.24 20.69
CA ASP A 8 7.79 3.47 20.14
C ASP A 8 9.28 3.24 19.91
N VAL A 9 9.69 2.98 18.66
CA VAL A 9 11.09 2.67 18.32
C VAL A 9 11.93 3.90 18.06
N LEU A 10 11.27 5.06 17.80
CA LEU A 10 11.93 6.35 17.64
C LEU A 10 11.59 7.28 18.81
N SER A 11 12.60 7.92 19.36
CA SER A 11 12.40 9.05 20.27
C SER A 11 11.82 10.26 19.53
N GLN A 12 11.23 11.22 20.26
CA GLN A 12 10.72 12.46 19.67
C GLN A 12 11.81 13.22 18.89
N LYS A 13 13.04 13.23 19.42
CA LYS A 13 14.19 13.87 18.76
C LYS A 13 14.54 13.20 17.43
N GLU A 14 14.49 11.88 17.36
CA GLU A 14 14.74 11.12 16.12
C GLU A 14 13.63 11.32 15.11
N LEU A 15 12.35 11.37 15.54
CA LEU A 15 11.23 11.71 14.67
C LEU A 15 11.41 13.09 14.03
N GLU A 16 11.69 14.11 14.82
CA GLU A 16 11.91 15.47 14.29
C GLU A 16 13.13 15.56 13.37
N TYR A 17 14.21 14.85 13.70
CA TYR A 17 15.40 14.77 12.85
C TYR A 17 15.05 14.11 11.49
N MET A 18 14.36 12.98 11.48
CA MET A 18 13.97 12.28 10.25
C MET A 18 13.03 13.14 9.41
N LYS A 19 12.02 13.77 10.02
CA LYS A 19 11.10 14.69 9.32
C LYS A 19 11.87 15.80 8.61
N GLY A 20 12.75 16.49 9.32
CA GLY A 20 13.55 17.57 8.75
C GLY A 20 14.44 17.10 7.57
N ARG A 21 15.01 15.89 7.64
CA ARG A 21 15.82 15.31 6.55
C ARG A 21 14.96 14.90 5.35
N LEU A 22 13.77 14.36 5.58
CA LEU A 22 12.83 14.02 4.51
C LEU A 22 12.33 15.27 3.77
N GLU A 23 11.97 16.31 4.50
CA GLU A 23 11.58 17.58 3.91
C GLU A 23 12.74 18.20 3.10
N GLN A 24 13.95 18.16 3.65
CA GLN A 24 15.14 18.66 2.99
C GLN A 24 15.39 17.97 1.64
N ILE A 25 15.27 16.63 1.55
CA ILE A 25 15.50 15.92 0.30
C ILE A 25 14.45 16.26 -0.76
N LEU A 26 13.18 16.47 -0.35
CA LEU A 26 12.11 16.89 -1.25
C LEU A 26 12.31 18.33 -1.77
N ILE A 27 12.89 19.21 -0.96
CA ILE A 27 13.20 20.59 -1.35
C ILE A 27 14.43 20.64 -2.29
N GLU A 28 15.51 19.96 -1.91
CA GLU A 28 16.79 20.05 -2.61
C GLU A 28 16.85 19.18 -3.85
N ARG A 29 16.39 17.93 -3.77
CA ARG A 29 16.42 16.96 -4.86
C ARG A 29 15.08 16.89 -5.59
N GLY A 30 13.96 16.84 -4.86
CA GLY A 30 12.64 16.60 -5.43
C GLY A 30 12.46 15.18 -5.94
N VAL A 31 11.61 15.02 -6.95
CA VAL A 31 11.23 13.74 -7.55
C VAL A 31 11.34 13.78 -9.07
N HIS A 32 11.59 12.63 -9.67
CA HIS A 32 11.45 12.42 -11.12
C HIS A 32 10.05 11.82 -11.40
N LEU A 33 9.32 12.42 -12.35
CA LEU A 33 7.92 12.10 -12.62
C LEU A 33 7.66 11.93 -14.11
N ASP A 34 7.46 10.70 -14.57
CA ASP A 34 7.23 10.39 -15.98
C ASP A 34 5.73 10.54 -16.37
N HIS A 35 5.18 11.77 -16.21
CA HIS A 35 3.78 12.05 -16.53
C HIS A 35 3.55 13.55 -16.80
N GLU A 36 3.40 13.90 -18.06
CA GLU A 36 3.34 15.31 -18.49
C GLU A 36 2.17 16.09 -17.90
N GLU A 37 0.97 15.50 -17.86
CA GLU A 37 -0.22 16.17 -17.33
C GLU A 37 -0.13 16.42 -15.83
N MET A 38 0.45 15.48 -15.08
CA MET A 38 0.68 15.64 -13.65
C MET A 38 1.77 16.69 -13.38
N LEU A 39 2.82 16.75 -14.19
CA LEU A 39 3.85 17.80 -14.13
C LEU A 39 3.21 19.19 -14.28
N LYS A 40 2.37 19.38 -15.31
CA LYS A 40 1.64 20.65 -15.53
C LYS A 40 0.72 20.98 -14.35
N ALA A 41 -0.01 20.00 -13.85
CA ALA A 41 -0.90 20.21 -12.71
C ALA A 41 -0.14 20.58 -11.42
N LEU A 42 1.04 20.00 -11.18
CA LEU A 42 1.89 20.37 -10.04
C LEU A 42 2.53 21.75 -10.20
N GLU A 43 2.91 22.14 -11.43
CA GLU A 43 3.38 23.49 -11.73
C GLU A 43 2.31 24.55 -11.40
N GLU A 44 1.06 24.30 -11.78
CA GLU A 44 -0.09 25.16 -11.44
C GLU A 44 -0.33 25.27 -9.92
N LYS A 45 0.09 24.26 -9.14
CA LYS A 45 0.03 24.30 -7.66
C LYS A 45 1.22 25.02 -7.04
N GLY A 46 2.17 25.48 -7.85
CA GLY A 46 3.34 26.25 -7.40
C GLY A 46 4.60 25.42 -7.15
N CYS A 47 4.62 24.16 -7.56
CA CYS A 47 5.83 23.35 -7.55
C CYS A 47 6.86 23.89 -8.56
N ILE A 48 8.15 23.65 -8.30
CA ILE A 48 9.24 23.99 -9.20
C ILE A 48 9.42 22.80 -10.16
N VAL A 49 8.97 22.96 -11.40
CA VAL A 49 8.96 21.89 -12.40
C VAL A 49 9.97 22.16 -13.49
N ASP A 50 10.79 21.16 -13.82
CA ASP A 50 11.60 21.09 -15.01
C ASP A 50 10.94 20.10 -15.99
N MET A 51 10.24 20.64 -16.99
CA MET A 51 9.49 19.84 -17.96
C MET A 51 10.39 18.98 -18.85
N GLU A 52 11.63 19.41 -19.14
CA GLU A 52 12.58 18.66 -19.98
C GLU A 52 13.21 17.51 -19.19
N ALA A 53 13.66 17.77 -17.95
CA ALA A 53 14.20 16.76 -17.05
C ALA A 53 13.11 15.90 -16.40
N ARG A 54 11.82 16.33 -16.45
CA ARG A 54 10.69 15.73 -15.76
C ARG A 54 10.89 15.66 -14.24
N ASP A 55 11.54 16.68 -13.68
CA ASP A 55 11.83 16.77 -12.26
C ASP A 55 10.90 17.80 -11.59
N VAL A 56 10.44 17.46 -10.39
CA VAL A 56 9.59 18.32 -9.56
C VAL A 56 10.24 18.52 -8.19
N ARG A 57 10.36 19.77 -7.76
CA ARG A 57 10.80 20.13 -6.41
C ARG A 57 9.72 20.90 -5.67
N PHE A 58 9.72 20.75 -4.36
CA PHE A 58 8.71 21.35 -3.51
C PHE A 58 9.33 22.46 -2.65
N THR A 59 8.55 23.45 -2.29
CA THR A 59 8.95 24.40 -1.23
C THR A 59 8.51 23.89 0.13
N LYS A 60 9.12 24.41 1.21
CA LYS A 60 8.70 24.05 2.58
C LYS A 60 7.22 24.34 2.81
N GLU A 61 6.74 25.49 2.31
CA GLU A 61 5.34 25.90 2.43
C GLU A 61 4.38 24.93 1.76
N LEU A 62 4.74 24.40 0.59
CA LEU A 62 3.93 23.41 -0.12
C LEU A 62 3.89 22.08 0.61
N ILE A 63 5.04 21.64 1.15
CA ILE A 63 5.12 20.41 1.96
C ILE A 63 4.25 20.55 3.21
N ASP A 64 4.40 21.64 3.96
CA ASP A 64 3.61 21.89 5.17
C ASP A 64 2.11 21.94 4.88
N LYS A 65 1.72 22.64 3.79
CA LYS A 65 0.34 22.72 3.34
C LYS A 65 -0.22 21.35 2.99
N ALA A 66 0.53 20.54 2.27
CA ALA A 66 0.12 19.20 1.88
C ALA A 66 -0.04 18.28 3.11
N ILE A 67 0.94 18.27 4.01
CA ILE A 67 0.87 17.45 5.24
C ILE A 67 -0.31 17.88 6.11
N ALA A 68 -0.57 19.17 6.23
CA ALA A 68 -1.70 19.69 7.02
C ALA A 68 -3.07 19.35 6.39
N ALA A 69 -3.13 19.10 5.08
CA ALA A 69 -4.36 18.72 4.38
C ALA A 69 -4.73 17.25 4.54
N VAL A 70 -3.78 16.37 4.87
CA VAL A 70 -4.06 14.94 5.07
C VAL A 70 -5.10 14.75 6.17
N PRO A 71 -6.24 14.08 5.90
CA PRO A 71 -7.28 13.92 6.89
C PRO A 71 -6.83 12.98 8.01
N ALA A 72 -6.89 13.46 9.25
CA ALA A 72 -6.60 12.66 10.44
C ALA A 72 -7.64 11.55 10.67
N GLU A 73 -8.87 11.77 10.20
CA GLU A 73 -10.01 10.85 10.30
C GLU A 73 -10.70 10.72 8.95
N PHE A 74 -11.00 9.50 8.53
CA PHE A 74 -11.73 9.19 7.31
C PHE A 74 -12.38 7.81 7.36
N THR A 75 -13.23 7.50 6.38
CA THR A 75 -13.86 6.19 6.24
C THR A 75 -13.58 5.63 4.85
N LEU A 76 -13.08 4.40 4.79
CA LEU A 76 -13.12 3.58 3.59
C LEU A 76 -14.39 2.74 3.63
N TYR A 77 -15.21 2.88 2.62
CA TYR A 77 -16.52 2.22 2.59
C TYR A 77 -16.44 0.85 1.94
N SER A 78 -17.41 0.01 2.27
CA SER A 78 -17.58 -1.31 1.68
C SER A 78 -18.73 -1.31 0.67
N PRO A 79 -18.69 -2.17 -0.37
CA PRO A 79 -19.78 -2.29 -1.34
C PRO A 79 -21.12 -2.60 -0.70
N ASP A 80 -21.17 -3.45 0.33
CA ASP A 80 -22.39 -3.84 1.04
C ASP A 80 -22.84 -2.87 2.15
N GLY A 81 -22.02 -1.89 2.50
CA GLY A 81 -22.29 -0.90 3.54
C GLY A 81 -22.27 -1.42 4.96
N LYS A 82 -21.78 -2.65 5.19
CA LYS A 82 -21.75 -3.28 6.51
C LYS A 82 -20.33 -3.41 7.08
N HIS A 83 -19.32 -3.30 6.21
CA HIS A 83 -17.92 -3.49 6.55
C HIS A 83 -17.11 -2.22 6.35
N ASP A 84 -17.68 -1.06 6.67
CA ASP A 84 -17.03 0.24 6.54
C ASP A 84 -15.90 0.37 7.56
N LEU A 85 -14.76 0.92 7.14
CA LEU A 85 -13.54 1.04 7.93
C LEU A 85 -13.30 2.50 8.31
N LYS A 86 -13.48 2.82 9.58
CA LYS A 86 -13.21 4.15 10.13
C LYS A 86 -11.77 4.26 10.60
N PHE A 87 -11.06 5.27 10.14
CA PHE A 87 -9.69 5.56 10.57
C PHE A 87 -9.63 6.84 11.39
N PRO A 88 -8.97 6.83 12.58
CA PRO A 88 -8.47 5.63 13.28
C PRO A 88 -9.60 4.70 13.71
N SER A 89 -9.29 3.41 13.89
CA SER A 89 -10.29 2.44 14.35
C SER A 89 -10.88 2.85 15.71
N PRO A 90 -12.22 2.86 15.86
CA PRO A 90 -12.88 3.31 17.10
C PRO A 90 -12.52 2.50 18.35
N ASP A 91 -12.15 1.23 18.18
CA ASP A 91 -11.74 0.33 19.26
C ASP A 91 -10.19 0.29 19.45
N GLY A 92 -9.45 1.06 18.65
CA GLY A 92 -7.98 1.15 18.74
C GLY A 92 -7.25 -0.05 18.15
N ARG A 93 -7.94 -0.97 17.44
CA ARG A 93 -7.29 -2.09 16.73
C ARG A 93 -6.65 -1.61 15.41
N PHE A 94 -5.79 -2.41 14.85
CA PHE A 94 -5.40 -2.29 13.44
C PHE A 94 -6.39 -3.06 12.55
N TYR A 95 -6.50 -2.64 11.31
CA TYR A 95 -7.24 -3.38 10.29
C TYR A 95 -6.33 -4.38 9.57
N THR A 96 -6.93 -5.38 8.95
CA THR A 96 -6.21 -6.44 8.27
C THR A 96 -6.67 -6.60 6.82
N ARG A 97 -5.75 -7.01 5.96
CA ARG A 97 -6.05 -7.25 4.55
C ARG A 97 -5.39 -8.53 4.01
N THR A 98 -5.94 -9.04 2.92
CA THR A 98 -5.36 -10.17 2.18
C THR A 98 -3.99 -9.83 1.59
N CYS A 99 -3.26 -10.83 1.10
CA CYS A 99 -2.09 -10.61 0.26
C CYS A 99 -2.47 -9.94 -1.06
N THR A 100 -1.51 -9.29 -1.72
CA THR A 100 -1.69 -8.67 -3.03
C THR A 100 -1.12 -9.56 -4.12
N GLY A 101 -1.80 -9.59 -5.27
CA GLY A 101 -1.23 -9.86 -6.58
C GLY A 101 -0.41 -11.14 -6.75
N ALA A 102 -0.57 -12.14 -5.89
CA ALA A 102 0.15 -13.39 -6.03
C ALA A 102 -0.45 -14.22 -7.18
N PRO A 103 0.31 -14.52 -8.24
CA PRO A 103 -0.23 -15.22 -9.41
C PRO A 103 -0.45 -16.71 -9.18
N ASN A 104 0.16 -17.25 -8.13
CA ASN A 104 0.12 -18.67 -7.84
C ASN A 104 -0.72 -18.98 -6.62
N TYR A 105 -1.34 -20.13 -6.65
CA TYR A 105 -2.13 -20.72 -5.59
C TYR A 105 -1.49 -22.02 -5.11
N ARG A 106 -1.39 -22.21 -3.81
CA ARG A 106 -0.92 -23.45 -3.20
C ARG A 106 -2.02 -24.07 -2.33
N ASN A 107 -2.33 -25.32 -2.59
CA ASN A 107 -3.30 -26.05 -1.80
C ASN A 107 -2.65 -26.73 -0.58
N ILE A 108 -3.48 -27.37 0.26
CA ILE A 108 -3.03 -28.06 1.49
C ILE A 108 -2.10 -29.24 1.23
N LYS A 109 -2.02 -29.75 0.00
CA LYS A 109 -1.12 -30.83 -0.41
C LYS A 109 0.23 -30.30 -0.92
N ASN A 110 0.47 -28.98 -0.81
CA ASN A 110 1.63 -28.29 -1.38
C ASN A 110 1.73 -28.34 -2.91
N GLU A 111 0.62 -28.56 -3.61
CA GLU A 111 0.56 -28.44 -5.05
C GLU A 111 0.36 -26.97 -5.43
N THR A 112 1.17 -26.46 -6.36
CA THR A 112 1.14 -25.07 -6.81
C THR A 112 0.69 -24.99 -8.26
N HIS A 113 -0.20 -24.08 -8.56
CA HIS A 113 -0.64 -23.75 -9.91
C HIS A 113 -1.06 -22.27 -10.00
N TYR A 114 -1.30 -21.76 -11.19
CA TYR A 114 -1.86 -20.43 -11.37
C TYR A 114 -3.30 -20.37 -10.87
N ILE A 115 -3.68 -19.23 -10.27
CA ILE A 115 -5.04 -19.01 -9.74
C ILE A 115 -6.05 -19.10 -10.88
N LYS A 116 -7.11 -19.88 -10.67
CA LYS A 116 -8.24 -20.03 -11.58
C LYS A 116 -9.38 -19.10 -11.17
N THR A 117 -10.26 -18.77 -12.10
CA THR A 117 -11.43 -17.91 -11.85
C THR A 117 -12.34 -18.47 -10.74
N GLU A 118 -12.55 -19.79 -10.72
CA GLU A 118 -13.35 -20.44 -9.69
C GLU A 118 -12.74 -20.29 -8.29
N GLU A 119 -11.41 -20.37 -8.21
CA GLU A 119 -10.66 -20.20 -6.95
C GLU A 119 -10.66 -18.73 -6.49
N GLU A 120 -10.64 -17.78 -7.42
CA GLU A 120 -10.85 -16.36 -7.13
C GLU A 120 -12.25 -16.13 -6.53
N HIS A 121 -13.30 -16.68 -7.12
CA HIS A 121 -14.66 -16.56 -6.59
C HIS A 121 -14.78 -17.19 -5.19
N GLU A 122 -14.20 -18.38 -4.97
CA GLU A 122 -14.13 -19.01 -3.65
C GLU A 122 -13.38 -18.12 -2.64
N TRP A 123 -12.34 -17.43 -3.08
CA TRP A 123 -11.58 -16.50 -2.26
C TRP A 123 -12.45 -15.36 -1.74
N TYR A 124 -13.26 -14.71 -2.57
CA TYR A 124 -14.19 -13.68 -2.12
C TYR A 124 -15.25 -14.22 -1.17
N HIS A 125 -15.79 -15.41 -1.41
CA HIS A 125 -16.74 -16.05 -0.51
C HIS A 125 -16.12 -16.39 0.84
N LEU A 126 -14.88 -16.85 0.86
CA LEU A 126 -14.15 -17.13 2.08
C LEU A 126 -13.87 -15.84 2.86
N THR A 127 -13.30 -14.83 2.21
CA THR A 127 -12.94 -13.55 2.84
C THR A 127 -14.13 -12.82 3.41
N ASN A 128 -15.30 -12.89 2.79
CA ASN A 128 -16.55 -12.33 3.33
C ASN A 128 -16.97 -12.95 4.66
N LYS A 129 -16.64 -14.22 4.90
CA LYS A 129 -16.96 -14.94 6.15
C LYS A 129 -15.93 -14.75 7.27
N MET A 130 -14.79 -14.13 6.96
CA MET A 130 -13.72 -13.93 7.94
C MET A 130 -13.93 -12.62 8.69
N GLU A 131 -14.33 -12.72 9.97
CA GLU A 131 -14.60 -11.55 10.82
C GLU A 131 -13.39 -10.66 11.07
N ASN A 132 -12.20 -11.25 11.15
CA ASN A 132 -10.93 -10.54 11.41
C ASN A 132 -10.17 -10.15 10.16
N LEU A 133 -10.79 -10.23 9.00
CA LEU A 133 -10.26 -9.73 7.74
C LEU A 133 -11.12 -8.54 7.30
N ASP A 134 -10.53 -7.36 7.24
CA ASP A 134 -11.29 -6.12 7.12
C ASP A 134 -11.49 -5.67 5.69
N TYR A 135 -10.51 -5.86 4.81
CA TYR A 135 -10.65 -5.55 3.39
C TYR A 135 -9.84 -6.50 2.51
N VAL A 136 -10.14 -6.52 1.23
CA VAL A 136 -9.55 -7.41 0.25
C VAL A 136 -8.72 -6.66 -0.75
N THR A 137 -7.72 -7.36 -1.27
CA THR A 137 -6.98 -6.93 -2.45
C THR A 137 -7.41 -7.79 -3.63
N LEU A 138 -7.20 -7.30 -4.84
CA LEU A 138 -7.44 -8.11 -6.02
C LEU A 138 -6.40 -9.24 -6.08
N PRO A 139 -6.81 -10.52 -6.12
CA PRO A 139 -5.89 -11.60 -6.44
C PRO A 139 -5.48 -11.51 -7.92
N SER A 140 -4.28 -11.96 -8.24
CA SER A 140 -3.91 -12.16 -9.65
C SER A 140 -4.50 -13.45 -10.17
N VAL A 141 -5.18 -13.38 -11.30
CA VAL A 141 -5.68 -14.54 -12.03
C VAL A 141 -4.83 -14.74 -13.27
N SER A 142 -4.66 -16.00 -13.70
CA SER A 142 -3.88 -16.31 -14.88
C SER A 142 -4.47 -15.74 -16.17
N GLY A 143 -3.62 -15.24 -17.04
CA GLY A 143 -3.99 -14.82 -18.42
C GLY A 143 -4.55 -15.95 -19.29
N GLU A 144 -4.61 -17.19 -18.82
CA GLU A 144 -5.34 -18.26 -19.49
C GLU A 144 -6.86 -18.05 -19.43
N TYR A 145 -7.35 -17.31 -18.41
CA TYR A 145 -8.78 -17.08 -18.17
C TYR A 145 -9.23 -15.70 -18.61
N TYR A 146 -8.36 -14.71 -18.53
CA TYR A 146 -8.62 -13.34 -18.96
C TYR A 146 -7.52 -12.83 -19.89
N PRO A 147 -7.82 -11.89 -20.81
CA PRO A 147 -6.80 -11.21 -21.59
C PRO A 147 -5.74 -10.59 -20.65
N GLY A 148 -4.46 -10.82 -20.93
CA GLY A 148 -3.37 -10.46 -20.02
C GLY A 148 -3.29 -8.96 -19.69
N ASP A 149 -3.62 -8.13 -20.66
CA ASP A 149 -3.67 -6.66 -20.55
C ASP A 149 -4.93 -6.11 -19.86
N ALA A 150 -5.91 -6.96 -19.57
CA ALA A 150 -7.18 -6.56 -18.95
C ALA A 150 -7.51 -7.38 -17.68
N ILE A 151 -6.57 -8.13 -17.13
CA ILE A 151 -6.78 -8.99 -15.96
C ILE A 151 -7.36 -8.21 -14.78
N ASP A 152 -6.80 -7.06 -14.43
CA ASP A 152 -7.23 -6.21 -13.32
C ASP A 152 -8.66 -5.68 -13.50
N VAL A 153 -9.08 -5.42 -14.73
CA VAL A 153 -10.45 -4.99 -15.07
C VAL A 153 -11.45 -6.10 -14.79
N TYR A 154 -11.18 -7.34 -15.26
CA TYR A 154 -12.06 -8.49 -15.01
C TYR A 154 -12.12 -8.87 -13.53
N VAL A 155 -10.97 -8.90 -12.87
CA VAL A 155 -10.88 -9.23 -11.45
C VAL A 155 -11.60 -8.18 -10.59
N LEU A 156 -11.51 -6.89 -10.94
CA LEU A 156 -12.28 -5.86 -10.26
C LEU A 156 -13.80 -6.03 -10.49
N ALA A 157 -14.21 -6.41 -11.71
CA ALA A 157 -15.63 -6.66 -11.99
C ALA A 157 -16.21 -7.77 -11.10
N ASP A 158 -15.45 -8.81 -10.85
CA ASP A 158 -15.86 -9.91 -9.97
C ASP A 158 -15.76 -9.51 -8.49
N ALA A 159 -14.73 -8.76 -8.08
CA ALA A 159 -14.61 -8.22 -6.74
C ALA A 159 -15.81 -7.32 -6.36
N LEU A 160 -16.24 -6.43 -7.25
CA LEU A 160 -17.38 -5.54 -7.03
C LEU A 160 -18.72 -6.30 -6.89
N LYS A 161 -18.85 -7.48 -7.52
CA LYS A 161 -20.04 -8.33 -7.42
C LYS A 161 -20.03 -9.25 -6.20
N LEU A 162 -18.84 -9.77 -5.84
CA LEU A 162 -18.69 -10.88 -4.90
C LEU A 162 -18.19 -10.46 -3.53
N SER A 163 -17.41 -9.36 -3.42
CA SER A 163 -16.90 -8.89 -2.13
C SER A 163 -17.88 -7.94 -1.44
N GLY A 164 -18.18 -8.22 -0.17
CA GLY A 164 -18.86 -7.29 0.71
C GLY A 164 -17.94 -6.30 1.41
N LYS A 165 -16.61 -6.42 1.24
CA LYS A 165 -15.60 -5.64 1.93
C LYS A 165 -14.94 -4.62 1.02
N HIS A 166 -14.37 -3.56 1.60
CA HIS A 166 -13.58 -2.58 0.84
C HIS A 166 -12.55 -3.25 -0.05
N ILE A 167 -12.37 -2.75 -1.27
CA ILE A 167 -11.48 -3.35 -2.27
C ILE A 167 -10.25 -2.47 -2.47
N TRP A 168 -9.08 -3.04 -2.31
CA TRP A 168 -7.83 -2.38 -2.62
C TRP A 168 -7.33 -2.83 -4.00
N ILE A 169 -7.23 -1.88 -4.92
CA ILE A 169 -6.90 -2.13 -6.32
C ILE A 169 -5.40 -1.92 -6.53
N GLN A 170 -4.77 -2.90 -7.15
CA GLN A 170 -3.46 -2.76 -7.74
C GLN A 170 -3.62 -2.83 -9.27
N PRO A 171 -3.56 -1.69 -9.98
CA PRO A 171 -3.60 -1.70 -11.44
C PRO A 171 -2.36 -2.42 -12.02
N TYR A 172 -2.53 -3.06 -13.18
CA TYR A 172 -1.44 -3.73 -13.88
C TYR A 172 -0.97 -2.96 -15.12
N GLU A 173 -1.88 -2.18 -15.71
CA GLU A 173 -1.61 -1.35 -16.88
C GLU A 173 -2.09 0.09 -16.63
N ALA A 174 -1.32 1.07 -17.10
CA ALA A 174 -1.67 2.49 -16.93
C ALA A 174 -3.01 2.83 -17.60
N ASP A 175 -3.24 2.30 -18.80
CA ASP A 175 -4.46 2.53 -19.58
C ASP A 175 -5.70 1.99 -18.88
N ASN A 176 -5.57 1.04 -17.97
CA ASN A 176 -6.70 0.46 -17.23
C ASN A 176 -7.12 1.33 -16.04
N VAL A 177 -6.28 2.21 -15.52
CA VAL A 177 -6.59 2.99 -14.30
C VAL A 177 -7.90 3.76 -14.43
N GLN A 178 -8.15 4.40 -15.58
CA GLN A 178 -9.41 5.10 -15.83
C GLN A 178 -10.61 4.14 -15.81
N PHE A 179 -10.50 2.98 -16.47
CA PHE A 179 -11.57 1.98 -16.48
C PHE A 179 -11.89 1.42 -15.09
N LEU A 180 -10.88 1.19 -14.27
CA LEU A 180 -11.06 0.73 -12.88
C LEU A 180 -11.82 1.77 -12.04
N ILE A 181 -11.53 3.06 -12.22
CA ILE A 181 -12.27 4.16 -11.58
C ILE A 181 -13.69 4.23 -12.10
N ASP A 182 -13.90 4.13 -13.43
CA ASP A 182 -15.22 4.17 -14.06
C ASP A 182 -16.12 3.04 -13.56
N MET A 183 -15.57 1.83 -13.42
CA MET A 183 -16.30 0.69 -12.87
C MET A 183 -16.69 0.89 -11.41
N ALA A 184 -15.78 1.39 -10.58
CA ALA A 184 -16.07 1.72 -9.19
C ALA A 184 -17.13 2.83 -9.09
N ALA A 185 -17.05 3.85 -9.93
CA ALA A 185 -18.04 4.92 -10.00
C ALA A 185 -19.41 4.38 -10.43
N ALA A 186 -19.46 3.52 -11.46
CA ALA A 186 -20.70 2.88 -11.92
C ALA A 186 -21.36 2.06 -10.80
N ALA A 187 -20.56 1.33 -10.01
CA ALA A 187 -21.06 0.49 -8.91
C ALA A 187 -21.77 1.29 -7.81
N VAL A 188 -21.38 2.56 -7.59
CA VAL A 188 -22.01 3.44 -6.58
C VAL A 188 -22.96 4.48 -7.16
N GLY A 189 -23.05 4.60 -8.50
CA GLY A 189 -23.95 5.50 -9.21
C GLY A 189 -23.37 6.85 -9.59
N GLY A 190 -22.04 6.93 -9.80
CA GLY A 190 -21.31 8.08 -10.36
C GLY A 190 -20.10 8.51 -9.55
N TYR A 191 -19.28 9.38 -10.17
CA TYR A 191 -18.02 9.85 -9.57
C TYR A 191 -18.21 10.64 -8.27
N ASP A 192 -19.24 11.51 -8.21
CA ASP A 192 -19.52 12.28 -6.99
C ASP A 192 -19.84 11.34 -5.81
N LYS A 193 -20.61 10.29 -6.07
CA LYS A 193 -20.92 9.27 -5.05
C LYS A 193 -19.72 8.43 -4.68
N LEU A 194 -18.82 8.14 -5.64
CA LEU A 194 -17.58 7.45 -5.35
C LEU A 194 -16.67 8.31 -4.46
N ARG A 195 -16.60 9.61 -4.69
CA ARG A 195 -15.86 10.55 -3.85
C ARG A 195 -16.43 10.64 -2.43
N GLU A 196 -17.75 10.70 -2.28
CA GLU A 196 -18.43 10.73 -0.98
C GLU A 196 -18.32 9.41 -0.23
N ARG A 197 -18.36 8.31 -0.98
CA ARG A 197 -18.38 6.96 -0.44
C ARG A 197 -17.43 6.05 -1.23
N PRO A 198 -16.12 6.17 -1.02
CA PRO A 198 -15.14 5.38 -1.74
C PRO A 198 -15.16 3.91 -1.27
N ILE A 199 -15.68 3.03 -2.13
CA ILE A 199 -15.71 1.57 -1.90
C ILE A 199 -14.43 0.89 -2.36
N VAL A 200 -13.55 1.64 -3.02
CA VAL A 200 -12.25 1.19 -3.49
C VAL A 200 -11.16 2.17 -3.06
N SER A 201 -9.93 1.68 -2.94
CA SER A 201 -8.71 2.49 -2.85
C SER A 201 -7.66 1.93 -3.80
N MET A 202 -6.73 2.76 -4.25
CA MET A 202 -5.67 2.35 -5.17
C MET A 202 -4.30 2.36 -4.50
N ILE A 203 -3.40 1.51 -4.98
CA ILE A 203 -1.97 1.58 -4.62
C ILE A 203 -1.18 2.14 -5.79
N ALA A 204 -0.28 3.07 -5.50
CA ALA A 204 0.76 3.52 -6.41
C ALA A 204 2.12 3.18 -5.80
N CYS A 205 2.96 2.45 -6.54
CA CYS A 205 4.23 1.95 -6.04
C CYS A 205 5.40 2.69 -6.71
N SER A 206 6.20 3.39 -5.91
CA SER A 206 7.39 4.07 -6.45
C SER A 206 8.53 3.10 -6.75
N VAL A 207 9.36 3.48 -7.71
CA VAL A 207 10.69 2.89 -7.87
C VAL A 207 11.66 3.69 -6.99
N PRO A 208 12.18 3.11 -5.91
CA PRO A 208 13.16 3.79 -5.06
C PRO A 208 14.44 4.16 -5.83
N ALA A 209 14.98 5.40 -5.68
CA ALA A 209 14.44 6.44 -4.82
C ALA A 209 13.85 7.58 -5.65
N LEU A 210 12.67 8.06 -5.23
CA LEU A 210 12.06 9.31 -5.72
C LEU A 210 11.84 9.34 -7.24
N THR A 211 11.51 8.18 -7.82
CA THR A 211 11.22 8.04 -9.25
C THR A 211 9.84 7.39 -9.45
N TYR A 212 9.00 8.09 -10.20
CA TYR A 212 7.63 7.64 -10.50
C TYR A 212 7.48 7.45 -11.99
N LYS A 213 7.31 6.20 -12.40
CA LYS A 213 7.06 5.84 -13.80
C LYS A 213 5.65 6.26 -14.19
N HIS A 214 5.38 6.25 -15.49
CA HIS A 214 4.10 6.66 -16.05
C HIS A 214 2.90 5.99 -15.34
N MET A 215 2.94 4.68 -15.14
CA MET A 215 1.86 3.94 -14.47
C MET A 215 1.59 4.44 -13.05
N ASP A 216 2.64 4.60 -12.22
CA ASP A 216 2.48 5.06 -10.84
C ASP A 216 1.93 6.48 -10.79
N ALA A 217 2.44 7.34 -11.68
CA ALA A 217 2.00 8.72 -11.80
C ALA A 217 0.55 8.82 -12.31
N GLU A 218 0.13 7.97 -13.24
CA GLU A 218 -1.24 7.89 -13.74
C GLU A 218 -2.21 7.51 -12.61
N ILE A 219 -1.83 6.52 -11.77
CA ILE A 219 -2.63 6.14 -10.59
C ILE A 219 -2.78 7.34 -9.64
N LEU A 220 -1.69 8.05 -9.31
CA LEU A 220 -1.73 9.23 -8.45
C LEU A 220 -2.60 10.34 -9.05
N TYR A 221 -2.40 10.65 -10.33
CA TYR A 221 -3.08 11.72 -11.03
C TYR A 221 -4.59 11.49 -11.13
N LEU A 222 -5.00 10.33 -11.63
CA LEU A 222 -6.41 10.01 -11.78
C LEU A 222 -7.12 9.81 -10.45
N SER A 223 -6.45 9.21 -9.46
CA SER A 223 -7.01 9.10 -8.11
C SER A 223 -7.28 10.48 -7.49
N ALA A 224 -6.33 11.42 -7.60
CA ALA A 224 -6.52 12.80 -7.15
C ALA A 224 -7.67 13.50 -7.93
N LYS A 225 -7.72 13.33 -9.24
CA LYS A 225 -8.74 13.93 -10.11
C LYS A 225 -10.15 13.49 -9.71
N TYR A 226 -10.35 12.22 -9.42
CA TYR A 226 -11.67 11.65 -9.09
C TYR A 226 -11.95 11.55 -7.59
N GLY A 227 -10.95 11.82 -6.73
CA GLY A 227 -11.10 11.73 -5.26
C GLY A 227 -11.13 10.28 -4.75
N VAL A 228 -10.44 9.37 -5.42
CA VAL A 228 -10.31 7.98 -4.99
C VAL A 228 -9.18 7.88 -3.96
N PRO A 229 -9.41 7.29 -2.77
CA PRO A 229 -8.36 7.10 -1.76
C PRO A 229 -7.14 6.37 -2.31
N VAL A 230 -5.95 6.77 -1.87
CA VAL A 230 -4.69 6.18 -2.30
C VAL A 230 -3.92 5.60 -1.11
N GLN A 231 -3.30 4.47 -1.35
CA GLN A 231 -2.26 3.92 -0.49
C GLN A 231 -0.90 4.13 -1.20
N PRO A 232 -0.28 5.33 -1.08
CA PRO A 232 1.03 5.59 -1.65
C PRO A 232 2.03 4.62 -1.07
N CYS A 233 2.78 3.96 -1.94
CA CYS A 233 3.59 2.81 -1.58
C CYS A 233 5.05 2.96 -2.04
N ALA A 234 5.95 2.44 -1.23
CA ALA A 234 7.33 2.19 -1.62
C ALA A 234 7.69 0.72 -1.39
N LEU A 235 8.41 0.15 -2.33
CA LEU A 235 8.90 -1.24 -2.34
C LEU A 235 10.45 -1.28 -2.33
N PRO A 236 11.11 -0.70 -1.32
CA PRO A 236 12.56 -0.72 -1.26
C PRO A 236 13.08 -2.09 -0.86
N THR A 237 14.23 -2.45 -1.41
CA THR A 237 14.96 -3.67 -1.06
C THR A 237 16.34 -3.27 -0.53
N ALA A 238 16.57 -3.48 0.76
CA ALA A 238 17.84 -3.22 1.42
C ALA A 238 18.98 -3.99 0.74
N GLY A 239 20.04 -3.30 0.37
CA GLY A 239 21.19 -3.89 -0.33
C GLY A 239 21.03 -4.03 -1.85
N ALA A 240 19.85 -3.78 -2.42
CA ALA A 240 19.62 -3.76 -3.87
C ALA A 240 19.45 -2.33 -4.40
N ASN A 241 18.35 -1.67 -4.03
CA ASN A 241 18.02 -0.31 -4.51
C ASN A 241 17.98 0.73 -3.38
N THR A 242 18.28 0.31 -2.15
CA THR A 242 18.42 1.19 -0.97
C THR A 242 19.64 0.80 -0.15
N PRO A 243 20.08 1.65 0.80
CA PRO A 243 21.15 1.28 1.72
C PRO A 243 20.86 -0.03 2.45
N VAL A 244 21.90 -0.81 2.78
CA VAL A 244 21.76 -2.10 3.48
C VAL A 244 21.28 -1.97 4.92
N THR A 245 21.41 -0.79 5.53
CA THR A 245 21.00 -0.55 6.92
C THR A 245 19.48 -0.37 7.04
N ALA A 246 18.89 -0.89 8.11
CA ALA A 246 17.45 -0.75 8.37
C ALA A 246 16.99 0.71 8.37
N GLN A 247 17.75 1.62 8.99
CA GLN A 247 17.45 3.05 9.04
C GLN A 247 17.54 3.70 7.66
N GLY A 248 18.56 3.35 6.87
CA GLY A 248 18.72 3.88 5.51
C GLY A 248 17.60 3.43 4.58
N THR A 249 17.22 2.15 4.64
CA THR A 249 16.08 1.61 3.88
C THR A 249 14.76 2.26 4.31
N ALA A 250 14.51 2.38 5.61
CA ALA A 250 13.33 3.07 6.13
C ALA A 250 13.27 4.54 5.69
N PHE A 251 14.41 5.25 5.70
CA PHE A 251 14.49 6.64 5.25
C PHE A 251 14.08 6.79 3.78
N VAL A 252 14.64 5.96 2.89
CA VAL A 252 14.31 6.01 1.45
C VAL A 252 12.83 5.66 1.23
N ALA A 253 12.31 4.62 1.88
CA ALA A 253 10.88 4.27 1.80
C ALA A 253 9.98 5.42 2.23
N CYS A 254 10.33 6.07 3.35
CA CYS A 254 9.55 7.20 3.85
C CYS A 254 9.65 8.43 2.94
N ALA A 255 10.79 8.67 2.29
CA ALA A 255 10.94 9.76 1.33
C ALA A 255 10.04 9.56 0.10
N ASP A 256 10.03 8.36 -0.46
CA ASP A 256 9.17 8.01 -1.59
C ASP A 256 7.68 8.16 -1.25
N VAL A 257 7.24 7.62 -0.11
CA VAL A 257 5.84 7.70 0.29
C VAL A 257 5.44 9.14 0.64
N LEU A 258 6.29 9.88 1.33
CA LEU A 258 6.01 11.29 1.67
C LEU A 258 5.87 12.16 0.41
N ALA A 259 6.70 11.94 -0.60
CA ALA A 259 6.61 12.66 -1.87
C ALA A 259 5.27 12.40 -2.58
N GLN A 260 4.80 11.15 -2.61
CA GLN A 260 3.47 10.81 -3.15
C GLN A 260 2.35 11.50 -2.38
N ILE A 261 2.44 11.50 -1.03
CA ILE A 261 1.46 12.20 -0.17
C ILE A 261 1.43 13.70 -0.50
N VAL A 262 2.60 14.33 -0.61
CA VAL A 262 2.68 15.75 -0.96
C VAL A 262 2.04 16.03 -2.31
N MET A 263 2.36 15.24 -3.33
CA MET A 263 1.77 15.41 -4.67
C MET A 263 0.25 15.23 -4.65
N LEU A 264 -0.26 14.18 -4.00
CA LEU A 264 -1.70 13.91 -3.90
C LEU A 264 -2.44 15.04 -3.20
N GLU A 265 -1.95 15.52 -2.07
CA GLU A 265 -2.61 16.56 -1.27
C GLU A 265 -2.52 17.96 -1.89
N LEU A 266 -1.52 18.21 -2.72
CA LEU A 266 -1.48 19.42 -3.54
C LEU A 266 -2.52 19.38 -4.67
N LEU A 267 -2.76 18.21 -5.26
CA LEU A 267 -3.72 18.03 -6.34
C LEU A 267 -5.16 17.92 -5.80
N CYS A 268 -5.38 17.17 -4.74
CA CYS A 268 -6.68 16.91 -4.12
C CYS A 268 -6.58 17.01 -2.58
N PRO A 269 -6.63 18.22 -2.00
CA PRO A 269 -6.53 18.39 -0.55
C PRO A 269 -7.64 17.65 0.21
N GLY A 270 -7.27 16.90 1.24
CA GLY A 270 -8.20 16.11 2.05
C GLY A 270 -8.49 14.72 1.51
N LEU A 271 -7.68 14.22 0.58
CA LEU A 271 -7.83 12.87 0.07
C LEU A 271 -7.49 11.84 1.17
N PRO A 272 -8.33 10.80 1.41
CA PRO A 272 -7.96 9.73 2.33
C PRO A 272 -6.70 8.99 1.89
N ILE A 273 -5.70 8.97 2.75
CA ILE A 273 -4.37 8.38 2.46
C ILE A 273 -3.98 7.40 3.56
N ILE A 274 -3.40 6.26 3.17
CA ILE A 274 -2.73 5.33 4.07
C ILE A 274 -1.30 5.14 3.58
N ALA A 275 -0.33 5.71 4.30
CA ALA A 275 1.10 5.61 3.97
C ALA A 275 1.55 4.14 4.02
N THR A 276 1.96 3.59 2.90
CA THR A 276 2.23 2.16 2.76
C THR A 276 3.73 1.91 2.54
N THR A 277 4.35 1.11 3.39
CA THR A 277 5.76 0.74 3.28
C THR A 277 5.92 -0.77 3.30
N LEU A 278 6.21 -1.33 2.13
CA LEU A 278 6.36 -2.77 1.92
C LEU A 278 7.85 -3.10 1.68
N LEU A 279 8.62 -3.14 2.75
CA LEU A 279 10.07 -3.24 2.70
C LEU A 279 10.54 -4.68 2.57
N PHE A 280 11.64 -4.83 1.85
CA PHE A 280 12.37 -6.08 1.65
C PHE A 280 13.85 -5.90 1.94
N SER A 281 14.57 -7.02 2.05
CA SER A 281 16.03 -7.06 2.00
C SER A 281 16.47 -8.05 0.93
N MET A 282 17.70 -7.93 0.48
CA MET A 282 18.32 -8.89 -0.41
C MET A 282 19.28 -9.78 0.39
N ASP A 283 19.14 -11.09 0.22
CA ASP A 283 20.24 -11.99 0.60
C ASP A 283 21.41 -11.78 -0.38
N MET A 284 22.50 -11.24 0.14
CA MET A 284 23.66 -10.84 -0.67
C MET A 284 24.38 -12.05 -1.30
N GLN A 285 24.13 -13.26 -0.85
CA GLN A 285 24.75 -14.46 -1.39
C GLN A 285 23.91 -15.05 -2.53
N SER A 286 22.61 -15.20 -2.33
CA SER A 286 21.70 -15.83 -3.31
C SER A 286 21.01 -14.82 -4.24
N THR A 287 21.04 -13.53 -3.87
CA THR A 287 20.30 -12.44 -4.51
C THR A 287 18.77 -12.54 -4.37
N TYR A 288 18.26 -13.46 -3.55
CA TYR A 288 16.83 -13.55 -3.28
C TYR A 288 16.34 -12.40 -2.41
N THR A 289 15.14 -11.94 -2.71
CA THR A 289 14.43 -10.95 -1.90
C THR A 289 13.82 -11.64 -0.68
N LEU A 290 14.07 -11.05 0.51
CA LEU A 290 13.57 -11.53 1.79
C LEU A 290 12.65 -10.48 2.41
N GLN A 291 11.58 -10.91 3.08
CA GLN A 291 10.65 -10.02 3.75
C GLN A 291 10.53 -10.24 5.27
N SER A 292 11.06 -11.34 5.78
CA SER A 292 10.77 -11.80 7.16
C SER A 292 11.97 -11.74 8.10
N ASN A 293 13.10 -11.15 7.68
CA ASN A 293 14.24 -10.98 8.55
C ASN A 293 14.05 -9.84 9.57
N THR A 294 14.84 -9.88 10.65
CA THR A 294 14.74 -8.96 11.79
C THR A 294 15.04 -7.51 11.40
N GLU A 295 16.05 -7.30 10.55
CA GLU A 295 16.50 -5.98 10.11
C GLU A 295 15.39 -5.25 9.36
N ILE A 296 14.70 -5.96 8.46
CA ILE A 296 13.62 -5.36 7.68
C ILE A 296 12.35 -5.18 8.51
N THR A 297 12.12 -6.05 9.48
CA THR A 297 11.05 -5.86 10.46
C THR A 297 11.28 -4.58 11.27
N PHE A 298 12.52 -4.33 11.70
CA PHE A 298 12.87 -3.09 12.40
C PHE A 298 12.71 -1.84 11.52
N ALA A 299 13.10 -1.92 10.24
CA ALA A 299 12.87 -0.84 9.29
C ALA A 299 11.37 -0.50 9.14
N ARG A 300 10.50 -1.52 9.11
CA ARG A 300 9.03 -1.30 9.09
C ARG A 300 8.53 -0.59 10.35
N LEU A 301 9.03 -0.99 11.53
CA LEU A 301 8.66 -0.30 12.78
C LEU A 301 9.03 1.18 12.75
N ILE A 302 10.20 1.54 12.21
CA ILE A 302 10.63 2.93 12.00
C ILE A 302 9.63 3.68 11.10
N CYS A 303 9.22 3.09 9.98
CA CYS A 303 8.26 3.72 9.07
C CYS A 303 6.90 3.94 9.74
N MET A 304 6.40 2.95 10.49
CA MET A 304 5.12 3.09 11.22
C MET A 304 5.18 4.21 12.26
N ASP A 305 6.27 4.30 13.00
CA ASP A 305 6.47 5.38 13.98
C ASP A 305 6.47 6.75 13.30
N LEU A 306 7.21 6.88 12.20
CA LEU A 306 7.34 8.14 11.51
C LEU A 306 6.00 8.64 10.97
N PHE A 307 5.22 7.79 10.27
CA PHE A 307 3.95 8.22 9.71
C PHE A 307 2.88 8.42 10.78
N GLU A 308 2.68 7.47 11.67
CA GLU A 308 1.60 7.56 12.67
C GLU A 308 1.90 8.59 13.77
N ARG A 309 3.09 8.59 14.35
CA ARG A 309 3.46 9.48 15.45
C ARG A 309 4.08 10.79 14.97
N GLY A 310 4.92 10.72 13.93
CA GLY A 310 5.62 11.88 13.40
C GLY A 310 4.74 12.80 12.57
N TYR A 311 3.91 12.25 11.71
CA TYR A 311 3.05 13.02 10.79
C TYR A 311 1.55 12.91 11.09
N ASN A 312 1.13 12.06 12.02
CA ASN A 312 -0.28 11.73 12.27
C ASN A 312 -1.02 11.23 11.01
N ILE A 313 -0.32 10.51 10.15
CA ILE A 313 -0.84 9.89 8.93
C ILE A 313 -1.01 8.39 9.16
N ARG A 314 -2.16 7.84 8.76
CA ARG A 314 -2.43 6.40 8.89
C ARG A 314 -1.43 5.60 8.08
N ALA A 315 -0.92 4.51 8.66
CA ALA A 315 0.18 3.74 8.07
C ALA A 315 -0.12 2.25 7.97
N HIS A 316 0.45 1.63 6.94
CA HIS A 316 0.29 0.24 6.57
C HIS A 316 1.64 -0.41 6.26
N SER A 317 1.79 -1.67 6.69
CA SER A 317 2.91 -2.52 6.30
C SER A 317 2.51 -3.99 6.26
N TYR A 318 3.44 -4.87 5.85
CA TYR A 318 3.24 -6.31 5.99
C TYR A 318 3.22 -6.73 7.47
N GLY A 319 2.30 -7.64 7.80
CA GLY A 319 2.16 -8.19 9.15
C GLY A 319 2.29 -9.71 9.21
N THR A 320 2.23 -10.41 8.08
CA THR A 320 2.14 -11.89 8.07
C THR A 320 2.91 -12.56 6.93
N GLY A 321 3.95 -11.94 6.40
CA GLY A 321 4.79 -12.54 5.35
C GLY A 321 5.69 -13.66 5.87
N THR A 322 6.18 -14.50 4.96
CA THR A 322 7.20 -15.50 5.19
C THR A 322 8.03 -15.72 3.93
N ASP A 323 9.29 -16.05 4.09
CA ASP A 323 10.18 -16.41 2.99
C ASP A 323 10.18 -17.94 2.74
N SER A 324 9.51 -18.71 3.62
CA SER A 324 9.34 -20.15 3.44
C SER A 324 8.46 -20.47 2.23
N LEU A 325 8.84 -21.55 1.54
CA LEU A 325 8.13 -22.07 0.37
C LEU A 325 6.91 -22.94 0.72
N CYS A 326 6.78 -23.36 1.98
CA CYS A 326 5.72 -24.26 2.43
C CYS A 326 5.32 -24.01 3.88
N LEU A 327 4.37 -24.78 4.39
CA LEU A 327 3.99 -24.77 5.80
C LEU A 327 4.95 -25.63 6.62
N ASP A 328 6.01 -25.04 7.10
CA ASP A 328 7.05 -25.68 7.92
C ASP A 328 7.39 -24.86 9.16
N ALA A 329 8.41 -25.26 9.89
CA ALA A 329 8.85 -24.56 11.09
C ALA A 329 9.33 -23.12 10.79
N GLN A 330 10.00 -22.89 9.65
CA GLN A 330 10.42 -21.57 9.23
C GLN A 330 9.19 -20.65 9.05
N ASN A 331 8.17 -21.14 8.33
CA ASN A 331 6.93 -20.41 8.10
C ASN A 331 6.30 -19.92 9.40
N PHE A 332 6.14 -20.82 10.38
CA PHE A 332 5.52 -20.47 11.66
C PHE A 332 6.37 -19.51 12.49
N ILE A 333 7.70 -19.67 12.51
CA ILE A 333 8.61 -18.80 13.25
C ILE A 333 8.60 -17.39 12.66
N GLU A 334 8.75 -17.27 11.35
CA GLU A 334 8.80 -15.98 10.66
C GLU A 334 7.47 -15.22 10.81
N ARG A 335 6.34 -15.87 10.55
CA ARG A 335 5.02 -15.26 10.70
C ARG A 335 4.75 -14.83 12.13
N THR A 336 5.04 -15.70 13.10
CA THR A 336 4.80 -15.39 14.52
C THR A 336 5.65 -14.21 14.96
N SER A 337 6.93 -14.18 14.59
CA SER A 337 7.83 -13.08 14.93
C SER A 337 7.38 -11.76 14.30
N LEU A 338 7.05 -11.80 12.99
CA LEU A 338 6.63 -10.61 12.26
C LEU A 338 5.29 -10.07 12.77
N ILE A 339 4.28 -10.94 12.95
CA ILE A 339 2.96 -10.48 13.41
C ILE A 339 3.01 -9.89 14.82
N HIS A 340 3.81 -10.47 15.73
CA HIS A 340 3.99 -9.92 17.07
C HIS A 340 4.61 -8.52 17.02
N ALA A 341 5.72 -8.36 16.28
CA ALA A 341 6.38 -7.07 16.15
C ALA A 341 5.43 -6.02 15.55
N MET A 342 4.76 -6.36 14.45
CA MET A 342 3.89 -5.42 13.74
C MET A 342 2.56 -5.15 14.46
N ALA A 343 2.00 -6.12 15.16
CA ALA A 343 0.80 -5.91 16.01
C ALA A 343 1.08 -4.95 17.17
N MET A 344 2.31 -4.89 17.65
CA MET A 344 2.77 -3.95 18.67
C MET A 344 3.32 -2.63 18.08
N SER A 345 3.38 -2.48 16.76
CA SER A 345 3.74 -1.22 16.11
C SER A 345 2.60 -0.20 16.20
N ASN A 346 2.85 1.01 15.73
CA ASN A 346 1.82 2.03 15.60
C ASN A 346 0.92 1.84 14.36
N ALA A 347 1.14 0.84 13.52
CA ALA A 347 0.41 0.62 12.28
C ALA A 347 -1.12 0.64 12.44
N SER A 348 -1.80 1.31 11.52
CA SER A 348 -3.26 1.28 11.37
C SER A 348 -3.75 0.09 10.56
N VAL A 349 -2.90 -0.46 9.69
CA VAL A 349 -3.23 -1.60 8.82
C VAL A 349 -2.07 -2.58 8.74
N LEU A 350 -2.40 -3.87 8.81
CA LEU A 350 -1.46 -4.98 8.57
C LEU A 350 -1.91 -5.83 7.39
N GLY A 351 -1.04 -6.00 6.40
CA GLY A 351 -1.30 -6.75 5.20
C GLY A 351 -0.60 -8.11 5.13
N GLY A 352 -0.87 -8.84 4.05
CA GLY A 352 -0.16 -10.06 3.69
C GLY A 352 -0.81 -11.36 4.15
N MET A 353 -2.09 -11.34 4.57
CA MET A 353 -2.77 -12.57 4.95
C MET A 353 -2.87 -13.55 3.78
N GLY A 354 -2.43 -14.80 4.01
CA GLY A 354 -2.39 -15.84 2.99
C GLY A 354 -1.14 -15.82 2.10
N GLN A 355 -0.13 -15.00 2.42
CA GLN A 355 1.09 -14.84 1.62
C GLN A 355 2.14 -15.91 1.95
N LEU A 356 2.73 -16.51 0.93
CA LEU A 356 3.90 -17.39 0.98
C LEU A 356 4.97 -16.88 0.01
N GLU A 357 6.20 -17.36 0.15
CA GLU A 357 7.29 -17.16 -0.82
C GLU A 357 7.42 -15.71 -1.27
N THR A 358 7.61 -14.81 -0.32
CA THR A 358 7.79 -13.37 -0.56
C THR A 358 6.72 -12.77 -1.49
N ALA A 359 5.44 -13.14 -1.30
CA ALA A 359 4.27 -12.68 -2.08
C ALA A 359 4.07 -13.28 -3.48
N THR A 360 4.81 -14.31 -3.87
CA THR A 360 4.60 -14.97 -5.17
C THR A 360 3.50 -16.01 -5.15
N VAL A 361 3.06 -16.46 -3.96
CA VAL A 361 2.07 -17.51 -3.77
C VAL A 361 1.00 -17.09 -2.77
N SER A 362 -0.27 -17.28 -3.14
CA SER A 362 -1.43 -17.24 -2.22
C SER A 362 -1.73 -18.64 -1.67
N TYR A 363 -2.11 -18.69 -0.40
CA TYR A 363 -2.41 -19.94 0.28
C TYR A 363 -3.82 -19.93 0.88
N THR A 364 -4.59 -21.02 0.65
CA THR A 364 -5.98 -21.13 1.08
C THR A 364 -6.21 -21.23 2.57
N HIS A 365 -5.25 -21.69 3.35
CA HIS A 365 -5.44 -21.85 4.78
C HIS A 365 -5.21 -20.55 5.52
N LEU A 366 -6.16 -19.62 5.38
CA LEU A 366 -6.26 -18.40 6.19
C LEU A 366 -6.57 -18.66 7.67
N ARG A 367 -6.69 -19.94 8.10
CA ARG A 367 -7.01 -20.32 9.48
C ARG A 367 -5.86 -20.15 10.48
N ALA A 368 -4.70 -19.68 10.07
CA ALA A 368 -3.52 -19.55 10.94
C ALA A 368 -3.38 -18.15 11.56
N HIS A 369 -4.48 -17.51 11.88
CA HIS A 369 -4.44 -16.16 12.50
C HIS A 369 -5.41 -16.05 13.67
#